data_671973837ad91d56a94e3939481fda63
#
_entry.id   671973837ad91d56a94e3939481fda63
#
_cell.length_a   1.000
_cell.length_b   1.000
_cell.length_c   1.000
_cell.angle_alpha   90.00
_cell.angle_beta   90.00
_cell.angle_gamma   90.00
#
_symmetry.space_group_name_H-M   'P 1'
#
loop_
_entity.id
_entity.type
_entity.pdbx_description
1 polymer ?
#
loop_
_entity_poly.entity_id
_entity_poly.type
_entity_poly.pdbx_seq_one_letter_code
_entity_poly.pdbx_strand_id
1 'polypeptide(L)'
;MLYLILNPMLKIQEVKAKSILNKSKIFDYCLNPYTGCEHNCAYCYARLFMRRYSGHSEPWGEFIDVKINAPELLRKQLERAKKGTVWISSVCDPYQPIESKYRLTRQCLEELGKKQFPVNIQTKSALVLRDLDLILQFEEREVGITIATDDESVAKLFEPRASTVKERLDALEKIHSKGIKTFAFIGPLLPGNPEKLVEQLEEKADRVYIDRMNYISTIRGFYYRYKLTGAATEKFFSEYKQRLVNELEKRQMRYEVLF
;
A
#
# COMPACT_ATOMS: atom_id res chain seq x y z
N MET A 1 35.37 14.38 0.22
CA MET A 1 34.35 15.45 0.18
C MET A 1 33.01 14.79 0.50
N LEU A 2 32.62 14.80 1.80
CA LEU A 2 31.37 14.22 2.27
C LEU A 2 30.23 15.11 1.77
N TYR A 3 29.42 14.60 0.86
CA TYR A 3 28.10 15.16 0.61
C TYR A 3 27.27 14.86 1.86
N LEU A 4 27.09 15.86 2.72
CA LEU A 4 25.98 15.91 3.65
C LEU A 4 24.71 15.87 2.81
N ILE A 5 24.08 14.70 2.73
CA ILE A 5 22.71 14.56 2.22
C ILE A 5 21.85 15.28 3.26
N LEU A 6 21.58 16.56 3.04
CA LEU A 6 20.51 17.26 3.71
C LEU A 6 19.24 16.45 3.43
N ASN A 7 18.75 15.75 4.43
CA ASN A 7 17.44 15.10 4.36
C ASN A 7 16.44 16.24 4.09
N PRO A 8 15.81 16.34 2.92
CA PRO A 8 14.86 17.41 2.69
C PRO A 8 13.76 17.29 3.75
N MET A 9 13.49 18.40 4.44
CA MET A 9 12.46 18.42 5.48
C MET A 9 11.13 18.09 4.81
N LEU A 10 10.47 17.02 5.26
CA LEU A 10 9.13 16.66 4.84
C LEU A 10 8.19 17.83 5.07
N LYS A 11 7.62 18.36 4.00
CA LYS A 11 6.63 19.44 4.07
C LYS A 11 5.28 18.86 4.45
N ILE A 12 4.81 19.17 5.64
CA ILE A 12 3.48 18.76 6.13
C ILE A 12 2.57 19.97 6.11
N GLN A 13 1.42 19.82 5.47
CA GLN A 13 0.40 20.87 5.39
C GLN A 13 -0.95 20.33 5.84
N GLU A 14 -1.57 20.98 6.81
CA GLU A 14 -2.95 20.69 7.18
C GLU A 14 -3.90 21.39 6.21
N VAL A 15 -4.80 20.61 5.62
CA VAL A 15 -5.76 21.09 4.61
C VAL A 15 -7.18 20.66 4.94
N LYS A 16 -8.17 21.39 4.42
CA LYS A 16 -9.58 20.98 4.46
C LYS A 16 -9.99 20.42 3.10
N ALA A 17 -10.36 19.14 3.08
CA ALA A 17 -10.91 18.49 1.90
C ALA A 17 -12.37 18.90 1.67
N LYS A 18 -12.81 18.87 0.39
CA LYS A 18 -14.21 19.08 -0.01
C LYS A 18 -14.98 17.76 -0.10
N SER A 19 -14.28 16.64 -0.34
CA SER A 19 -14.82 15.28 -0.40
C SER A 19 -13.77 14.29 0.09
N ILE A 20 -14.22 13.21 0.71
CA ILE A 20 -13.32 12.16 1.21
C ILE A 20 -13.75 10.75 0.77
N LEU A 21 -15.04 10.47 0.73
CA LEU A 21 -15.62 9.24 0.20
C LEU A 21 -15.91 9.43 -1.29
N ASN A 22 -15.01 8.97 -2.14
CA ASN A 22 -15.12 9.17 -3.58
C ASN A 22 -15.46 7.85 -4.29
N LYS A 23 -16.20 7.92 -5.41
CA LYS A 23 -16.43 6.73 -6.24
C LYS A 23 -15.11 6.17 -6.76
N SER A 24 -15.02 4.86 -6.82
CA SER A 24 -13.87 4.12 -7.34
C SER A 24 -14.28 3.25 -8.53
N LYS A 25 -13.31 2.88 -9.38
CA LYS A 25 -13.51 1.94 -10.49
C LYS A 25 -13.21 0.50 -10.09
N ILE A 26 -12.53 0.30 -8.96
CA ILE A 26 -12.08 -1.03 -8.47
C ILE A 26 -13.03 -1.53 -7.39
N PHE A 27 -13.40 -0.66 -6.45
CA PHE A 27 -14.40 -0.90 -5.41
C PHE A 27 -15.53 0.12 -5.55
N ASP A 28 -16.54 0.10 -4.68
CA ASP A 28 -17.63 1.10 -4.72
C ASP A 28 -17.12 2.49 -4.40
N TYR A 29 -16.18 2.58 -3.45
CA TYR A 29 -15.58 3.82 -2.96
C TYR A 29 -14.08 3.70 -2.73
N CYS A 30 -13.41 4.85 -2.73
CA CYS A 30 -12.07 5.02 -2.16
C CYS A 30 -12.06 6.19 -1.19
N LEU A 31 -11.20 6.08 -0.17
CA LEU A 31 -11.03 7.06 0.89
C LEU A 31 -9.53 7.34 1.05
N ASN A 32 -9.11 8.61 0.88
CA ASN A 32 -7.71 9.02 0.97
C ASN A 32 -7.56 10.16 1.99
N PRO A 33 -7.22 9.88 3.26
CA PRO A 33 -7.06 10.89 4.31
C PRO A 33 -5.88 11.84 4.07
N TYR A 34 -4.95 11.41 3.22
CA TYR A 34 -3.74 12.15 2.88
C TYR A 34 -3.62 12.36 1.38
N THR A 35 -2.82 13.37 0.99
CA THR A 35 -2.26 13.53 -0.36
C THR A 35 -0.74 13.55 -0.22
N GLY A 36 -0.03 12.77 -1.04
CA GLY A 36 1.38 12.45 -0.82
C GLY A 36 1.56 11.20 0.02
N CYS A 37 2.77 10.62 0.02
CA CYS A 37 3.07 9.39 0.75
C CYS A 37 4.53 9.35 1.16
N GLU A 38 4.78 9.28 2.47
CA GLU A 38 6.13 9.22 3.03
C GLU A 38 6.92 7.98 2.64
N HIS A 39 6.26 6.86 2.30
CA HIS A 39 6.97 5.64 1.88
C HIS A 39 7.90 5.89 0.70
N ASN A 40 7.60 6.90 -0.13
CA ASN A 40 8.43 7.35 -1.25
C ASN A 40 8.87 6.21 -2.18
N CYS A 41 7.97 5.27 -2.46
CA CYS A 41 8.28 4.14 -3.33
C CYS A 41 8.72 4.63 -4.70
N ALA A 42 9.86 4.13 -5.19
CA ALA A 42 10.45 4.56 -6.46
C ALA A 42 9.52 4.33 -7.67
N TYR A 43 8.67 3.32 -7.60
CA TYR A 43 7.73 2.91 -8.64
C TYR A 43 6.31 3.47 -8.47
N CYS A 44 6.05 4.30 -7.47
CA CYS A 44 4.69 4.71 -7.12
C CYS A 44 4.00 5.42 -8.28
N TYR A 45 2.90 4.85 -8.78
CA TYR A 45 2.11 5.47 -9.86
C TYR A 45 1.43 6.77 -9.43
N ALA A 46 1.08 6.90 -8.14
CA ALA A 46 0.41 8.08 -7.63
C ALA A 46 1.25 9.37 -7.82
N ARG A 47 2.57 9.26 -7.83
CA ARG A 47 3.48 10.39 -8.13
C ARG A 47 3.22 11.03 -9.49
N LEU A 48 2.73 10.24 -10.48
CA LEU A 48 2.47 10.73 -11.83
C LEU A 48 1.20 11.59 -11.90
N PHE A 49 0.22 11.27 -11.07
CA PHE A 49 -1.08 11.93 -11.06
C PHE A 49 -1.16 13.01 -9.98
N MET A 50 -0.76 12.68 -8.76
CA MET A 50 -0.99 13.56 -7.61
C MET A 50 -0.20 14.86 -7.67
N ARG A 51 1.01 14.86 -8.25
CA ARG A 51 1.78 16.11 -8.46
C ARG A 51 1.01 17.15 -9.27
N ARG A 52 0.22 16.69 -10.27
CA ARG A 52 -0.58 17.60 -11.12
C ARG A 52 -1.76 18.21 -10.35
N TYR A 53 -2.34 17.50 -9.40
CA TYR A 53 -3.55 17.91 -8.70
C TYR A 53 -3.30 18.49 -7.30
N SER A 54 -2.14 18.24 -6.72
CA SER A 54 -1.82 18.71 -5.36
C SER A 54 -1.29 20.14 -5.31
N GLY A 55 -0.83 20.72 -6.43
CA GLY A 55 -0.18 22.04 -6.46
C GLY A 55 1.24 22.05 -5.86
N HIS A 56 1.78 20.89 -5.47
CA HIS A 56 3.12 20.78 -4.91
C HIS A 56 4.22 20.81 -5.97
N SER A 57 5.29 21.55 -5.70
CA SER A 57 6.53 21.52 -6.46
C SER A 57 7.55 20.53 -5.90
N GLU A 58 7.39 20.15 -4.65
CA GLU A 58 8.24 19.20 -3.92
C GLU A 58 8.21 17.81 -4.59
N PRO A 59 9.33 17.06 -4.55
CA PRO A 59 9.35 15.67 -5.01
C PRO A 59 8.37 14.80 -4.26
N TRP A 60 7.91 13.72 -4.90
CA TRP A 60 7.09 12.70 -4.25
C TRP A 60 7.82 12.10 -3.04
N GLY A 61 7.11 11.99 -1.92
CA GLY A 61 7.67 11.55 -0.65
C GLY A 61 8.23 12.67 0.23
N GLU A 62 8.24 13.91 -0.25
CA GLU A 62 8.75 15.07 0.47
C GLU A 62 7.64 16.07 0.86
N PHE A 63 6.40 15.77 0.53
CA PHE A 63 5.23 16.53 0.97
C PHE A 63 4.07 15.62 1.38
N ILE A 64 3.28 16.07 2.36
CA ILE A 64 2.03 15.44 2.79
C ILE A 64 1.00 16.52 3.09
N ASP A 65 -0.14 16.47 2.41
CA ASP A 65 -1.35 17.18 2.84
C ASP A 65 -2.15 16.28 3.78
N VAL A 66 -2.39 16.77 4.96
CA VAL A 66 -3.16 16.11 6.01
C VAL A 66 -4.59 16.68 5.97
N LYS A 67 -5.57 15.91 5.56
CA LYS A 67 -6.97 16.34 5.44
C LYS A 67 -7.65 16.32 6.80
N ILE A 68 -7.37 17.33 7.63
CA ILE A 68 -7.77 17.36 9.04
C ILE A 68 -9.27 17.23 9.30
N ASN A 69 -10.11 17.55 8.32
CA ASN A 69 -11.57 17.42 8.41
C ASN A 69 -12.09 16.08 7.84
N ALA A 70 -11.20 15.13 7.50
CA ALA A 70 -11.60 13.88 6.84
C ALA A 70 -12.65 13.07 7.63
N PRO A 71 -12.54 12.85 8.95
CA PRO A 71 -13.52 12.07 9.70
C PRO A 71 -14.91 12.74 9.76
N GLU A 72 -14.95 14.06 9.99
CA GLU A 72 -16.21 14.82 10.03
C GLU A 72 -16.89 14.81 8.66
N LEU A 73 -16.12 15.04 7.60
CA LEU A 73 -16.63 15.04 6.24
C LEU A 73 -17.15 13.66 5.84
N LEU A 74 -16.42 12.61 6.21
CA LEU A 74 -16.83 11.22 5.99
C LEU A 74 -18.16 10.92 6.65
N ARG A 75 -18.32 11.26 7.94
CA ARG A 75 -19.58 11.09 8.67
C ARG A 75 -20.77 11.69 7.91
N LYS A 76 -20.64 12.95 7.42
CA LYS A 76 -21.67 13.63 6.65
C LYS A 76 -21.97 12.94 5.32
N GLN A 77 -20.94 12.43 4.63
CA GLN A 77 -21.09 11.73 3.36
C GLN A 77 -21.76 10.36 3.52
N LEU A 78 -21.46 9.63 4.60
CA LEU A 78 -22.04 8.32 4.91
C LEU A 78 -23.55 8.37 5.17
N GLU A 79 -24.13 9.52 5.57
CA GLU A 79 -25.57 9.67 5.75
C GLU A 79 -26.35 9.51 4.43
N ARG A 80 -25.71 9.77 3.29
CA ARG A 80 -26.33 9.75 1.96
C ARG A 80 -25.75 8.67 1.04
N ALA A 81 -24.66 8.03 1.45
CA ALA A 81 -24.00 7.03 0.65
C ALA A 81 -24.76 5.70 0.72
N LYS A 82 -24.90 5.02 -0.42
CA LYS A 82 -25.32 3.61 -0.42
C LYS A 82 -24.21 2.76 0.16
N LYS A 83 -24.59 1.74 0.96
CA LYS A 83 -23.60 0.78 1.49
C LYS A 83 -22.81 0.14 0.34
N GLY A 84 -21.52 0.03 0.49
CA GLY A 84 -20.59 -0.52 -0.50
C GLY A 84 -19.18 -0.55 0.04
N THR A 85 -18.32 -1.34 -0.59
CA THR A 85 -16.93 -1.55 -0.15
C THR A 85 -16.09 -0.29 -0.31
N VAL A 86 -15.41 0.09 0.77
CA VAL A 86 -14.51 1.25 0.80
C VAL A 86 -13.04 0.78 0.77
N TRP A 87 -12.34 1.13 -0.31
CA TRP A 87 -10.90 0.95 -0.39
C TRP A 87 -10.19 2.06 0.40
N ILE A 88 -9.48 1.68 1.43
CA ILE A 88 -8.76 2.62 2.28
C ILE A 88 -7.42 2.94 1.63
N SER A 89 -7.35 4.14 1.07
CA SER A 89 -6.22 4.77 0.39
C SER A 89 -5.77 4.13 -0.92
N SER A 90 -6.28 4.70 -2.02
CA SER A 90 -5.89 4.30 -3.38
C SER A 90 -4.67 5.05 -3.93
N VAL A 91 -4.33 6.24 -3.41
CA VAL A 91 -3.25 7.11 -3.93
C VAL A 91 -2.19 7.51 -2.89
N CYS A 92 -2.30 6.98 -1.69
CA CYS A 92 -1.28 7.06 -0.63
C CYS A 92 -1.32 5.76 0.18
N ASP A 93 -0.38 5.55 1.08
CA ASP A 93 -0.52 4.46 2.05
C ASP A 93 -1.31 4.94 3.27
N PRO A 94 -2.35 4.20 3.72
CA PRO A 94 -3.18 4.61 4.86
C PRO A 94 -2.43 4.58 6.19
N TYR A 95 -1.34 3.83 6.27
CA TYR A 95 -0.50 3.66 7.47
C TYR A 95 0.93 4.15 7.25
N GLN A 96 1.12 5.14 6.35
CA GLN A 96 2.39 5.84 6.23
C GLN A 96 2.80 6.49 7.57
N PRO A 97 4.09 6.80 7.81
CA PRO A 97 4.58 7.23 9.14
C PRO A 97 3.79 8.36 9.80
N ILE A 98 3.32 9.37 9.04
CA ILE A 98 2.54 10.50 9.58
C ILE A 98 1.21 10.06 10.24
N GLU A 99 0.67 8.92 9.83
CA GLU A 99 -0.55 8.36 10.42
C GLU A 99 -0.37 8.02 11.91
N SER A 100 0.86 7.76 12.36
CA SER A 100 1.15 7.56 13.79
C SER A 100 0.80 8.79 14.63
N LYS A 101 0.95 9.99 14.05
CA LYS A 101 0.66 11.28 14.69
C LYS A 101 -0.81 11.71 14.51
N TYR A 102 -1.29 11.76 13.27
CA TYR A 102 -2.60 12.35 12.97
C TYR A 102 -3.77 11.39 13.14
N ARG A 103 -3.53 10.08 12.99
CA ARG A 103 -4.53 9.02 13.21
C ARG A 103 -5.82 9.20 12.40
N LEU A 104 -5.74 9.79 11.21
CA LEU A 104 -6.90 10.07 10.38
C LEU A 104 -7.50 8.80 9.77
N THR A 105 -6.67 7.82 9.40
CA THR A 105 -7.14 6.50 8.94
C THR A 105 -7.95 5.83 10.04
N ARG A 106 -7.43 5.80 11.28
CA ARG A 106 -8.16 5.27 12.44
C ARG A 106 -9.51 5.96 12.65
N GLN A 107 -9.52 7.28 12.67
CA GLN A 107 -10.75 8.06 12.88
C GLN A 107 -11.76 7.83 11.74
N CYS A 108 -11.30 7.67 10.50
CA CYS A 108 -12.17 7.31 9.38
C CYS A 108 -12.72 5.88 9.51
N LEU A 109 -11.92 4.92 9.97
CA LEU A 109 -12.40 3.56 10.27
C LEU A 109 -13.47 3.57 11.38
N GLU A 110 -13.33 4.41 12.42
CA GLU A 110 -14.34 4.59 13.45
C GLU A 110 -15.69 5.05 12.84
N GLU A 111 -15.68 6.02 11.92
CA GLU A 111 -16.91 6.47 11.26
C GLU A 111 -17.51 5.41 10.32
N LEU A 112 -16.68 4.68 9.55
CA LEU A 112 -17.13 3.58 8.70
C LEU A 112 -17.73 2.43 9.52
N GLY A 113 -17.11 2.09 10.65
CA GLY A 113 -17.55 1.03 11.56
C GLY A 113 -18.93 1.30 12.17
N LYS A 114 -19.26 2.57 12.50
CA LYS A 114 -20.60 2.95 12.99
C LYS A 114 -21.72 2.62 12.00
N LYS A 115 -21.43 2.58 10.71
CA LYS A 115 -22.37 2.28 9.62
C LYS A 115 -22.12 0.91 8.98
N GLN A 116 -21.11 0.17 9.45
CA GLN A 116 -20.73 -1.15 8.95
C GLN A 116 -20.51 -1.17 7.42
N PHE A 117 -19.83 -0.15 6.87
CA PHE A 117 -19.39 -0.20 5.48
C PHE A 117 -18.26 -1.23 5.34
N PRO A 118 -18.35 -2.17 4.39
CA PRO A 118 -17.25 -3.09 4.10
C PRO A 118 -15.95 -2.35 3.81
N VAL A 119 -14.83 -2.83 4.36
CA VAL A 119 -13.53 -2.18 4.17
C VAL A 119 -12.53 -3.13 3.54
N ASN A 120 -11.78 -2.59 2.57
CA ASN A 120 -10.58 -3.21 2.02
C ASN A 120 -9.39 -2.30 2.31
N ILE A 121 -8.40 -2.84 3.01
CA ILE A 121 -7.20 -2.11 3.43
C ILE A 121 -5.99 -2.75 2.75
N GLN A 122 -5.16 -1.94 2.09
CA GLN A 122 -3.88 -2.39 1.56
C GLN A 122 -2.77 -1.45 2.01
N THR A 123 -1.70 -2.00 2.59
CA THR A 123 -0.60 -1.20 3.13
C THR A 123 0.77 -1.89 3.02
N LYS A 124 1.84 -1.10 3.14
CA LYS A 124 3.24 -1.54 3.30
C LYS A 124 3.75 -1.33 4.73
N SER A 125 2.83 -1.12 5.68
CA SER A 125 3.19 -0.71 7.04
C SER A 125 2.63 -1.66 8.09
N ALA A 126 3.48 -2.11 9.00
CA ALA A 126 3.08 -2.85 10.19
C ALA A 126 2.25 -1.99 11.18
N LEU A 127 2.17 -0.66 10.97
CA LEU A 127 1.36 0.25 11.79
C LEU A 127 -0.14 -0.11 11.74
N VAL A 128 -0.60 -0.84 10.71
CA VAL A 128 -1.98 -1.35 10.64
C VAL A 128 -2.37 -2.17 11.86
N LEU A 129 -1.42 -2.83 12.51
CA LEU A 129 -1.66 -3.59 13.75
C LEU A 129 -2.19 -2.75 14.91
N ARG A 130 -1.93 -1.45 14.91
CA ARG A 130 -2.47 -0.50 15.90
C ARG A 130 -4.00 -0.50 15.91
N ASP A 131 -4.61 -0.69 14.75
CA ASP A 131 -6.04 -0.51 14.53
C ASP A 131 -6.81 -1.84 14.41
N LEU A 132 -6.17 -2.97 14.78
CA LEU A 132 -6.82 -4.28 14.77
C LEU A 132 -8.08 -4.32 15.64
N ASP A 133 -8.09 -3.59 16.75
CA ASP A 133 -9.25 -3.46 17.64
C ASP A 133 -10.49 -2.92 16.91
N LEU A 134 -10.31 -1.98 15.99
CA LEU A 134 -11.37 -1.44 15.15
C LEU A 134 -11.69 -2.36 13.97
N ILE A 135 -10.66 -2.85 13.27
CA ILE A 135 -10.84 -3.69 12.09
C ILE A 135 -11.63 -4.95 12.44
N LEU A 136 -11.42 -5.52 13.61
CA LEU A 136 -12.14 -6.70 14.09
C LEU A 136 -13.64 -6.44 14.32
N GLN A 137 -14.09 -5.21 14.46
CA GLN A 137 -15.48 -4.86 14.67
C GLN A 137 -16.29 -4.77 13.37
N PHE A 138 -15.65 -4.77 12.20
CA PHE A 138 -16.37 -4.78 10.93
C PHE A 138 -16.90 -6.19 10.61
N GLU A 139 -18.12 -6.26 10.12
CA GLU A 139 -18.72 -7.51 9.63
C GLU A 139 -17.99 -8.00 8.38
N GLU A 140 -17.71 -7.09 7.42
CA GLU A 140 -17.01 -7.36 6.18
C GLU A 140 -15.72 -6.57 6.13
N ARG A 141 -14.58 -7.26 6.16
CA ARG A 141 -13.24 -6.67 6.18
C ARG A 141 -12.23 -7.56 5.47
N GLU A 142 -11.33 -6.94 4.74
CA GLU A 142 -10.19 -7.60 4.13
C GLU A 142 -8.95 -6.72 4.29
N VAL A 143 -7.82 -7.30 4.68
CA VAL A 143 -6.58 -6.58 4.89
C VAL A 143 -5.46 -7.22 4.10
N GLY A 144 -4.81 -6.44 3.25
CA GLY A 144 -3.68 -6.85 2.45
C GLY A 144 -2.39 -6.16 2.86
N ILE A 145 -1.32 -6.93 2.83
CA ILE A 145 0.04 -6.40 3.00
C ILE A 145 0.79 -6.56 1.68
N THR A 146 1.36 -5.44 1.20
CA THR A 146 2.23 -5.49 0.02
C THR A 146 3.62 -5.97 0.43
N ILE A 147 4.06 -7.08 -0.19
CA ILE A 147 5.39 -7.68 0.01
C ILE A 147 5.93 -7.99 -1.39
N ALA A 148 6.63 -7.02 -1.99
CA ALA A 148 7.04 -7.04 -3.40
C ALA A 148 8.31 -7.87 -3.66
N THR A 149 9.06 -8.24 -2.61
CA THR A 149 10.29 -9.02 -2.64
C THR A 149 10.56 -9.63 -1.26
N ASP A 150 11.34 -10.70 -1.23
CA ASP A 150 11.88 -11.31 0.00
C ASP A 150 13.21 -10.67 0.46
N ASP A 151 13.81 -9.82 -0.40
CA ASP A 151 15.12 -9.20 -0.16
C ASP A 151 14.97 -7.82 0.49
N GLU A 152 15.42 -7.71 1.75
CA GLU A 152 15.37 -6.45 2.51
C GLU A 152 16.16 -5.32 1.85
N SER A 153 17.26 -5.62 1.17
CA SER A 153 18.08 -4.61 0.50
C SER A 153 17.34 -4.02 -0.71
N VAL A 154 16.67 -4.87 -1.46
CA VAL A 154 15.80 -4.47 -2.58
C VAL A 154 14.58 -3.73 -2.07
N ALA A 155 13.92 -4.23 -1.04
CA ALA A 155 12.78 -3.54 -0.42
C ALA A 155 13.17 -2.14 0.06
N LYS A 156 14.28 -2.01 0.78
CA LYS A 156 14.80 -0.71 1.26
C LYS A 156 15.16 0.24 0.13
N LEU A 157 15.67 -0.28 -0.98
CA LEU A 157 16.02 0.51 -2.15
C LEU A 157 14.77 1.07 -2.85
N PHE A 158 13.76 0.25 -3.08
CA PHE A 158 12.56 0.64 -3.82
C PHE A 158 11.49 1.30 -2.95
N GLU A 159 11.45 1.03 -1.65
CA GLU A 159 10.43 1.44 -0.67
C GLU A 159 11.09 1.97 0.61
N PRO A 160 11.89 3.06 0.53
CA PRO A 160 12.89 3.43 1.54
C PRO A 160 12.34 3.73 2.94
N ARG A 161 11.04 4.07 3.06
CA ARG A 161 10.39 4.44 4.33
C ARG A 161 9.19 3.56 4.68
N ALA A 162 9.00 2.44 3.97
CA ALA A 162 8.03 1.42 4.34
C ALA A 162 8.58 0.53 5.46
N SER A 163 7.73 -0.24 6.11
CA SER A 163 8.17 -1.27 7.06
C SER A 163 9.09 -2.29 6.37
N THR A 164 9.98 -2.91 7.12
CA THR A 164 10.84 -4.01 6.63
C THR A 164 10.00 -5.18 6.12
N VAL A 165 10.58 -6.04 5.28
CA VAL A 165 9.90 -7.25 4.80
C VAL A 165 9.46 -8.11 5.98
N LYS A 166 10.37 -8.28 6.96
CA LYS A 166 10.07 -9.03 8.18
C LYS A 166 8.87 -8.46 8.93
N GLU A 167 8.82 -7.15 9.21
CA GLU A 167 7.69 -6.51 9.91
C GLU A 167 6.38 -6.67 9.15
N ARG A 168 6.40 -6.66 7.81
CA ARG A 168 5.22 -6.87 6.96
C ARG A 168 4.73 -8.30 7.02
N LEU A 169 5.64 -9.29 7.01
CA LEU A 169 5.31 -10.71 7.17
C LEU A 169 4.72 -10.99 8.56
N ASP A 170 5.35 -10.46 9.61
CA ASP A 170 4.88 -10.58 10.99
C ASP A 170 3.49 -9.93 11.16
N ALA A 171 3.26 -8.78 10.48
CA ALA A 171 1.97 -8.11 10.49
C ALA A 171 0.89 -8.92 9.78
N LEU A 172 1.18 -9.46 8.60
CA LEU A 172 0.26 -10.31 7.83
C LEU A 172 -0.16 -11.54 8.64
N GLU A 173 0.81 -12.25 9.22
CA GLU A 173 0.58 -13.42 10.08
C GLU A 173 -0.32 -13.08 11.27
N LYS A 174 -0.03 -11.98 11.95
CA LYS A 174 -0.83 -11.54 13.11
C LYS A 174 -2.27 -11.16 12.72
N ILE A 175 -2.47 -10.53 11.57
CA ILE A 175 -3.80 -10.20 11.07
C ILE A 175 -4.56 -11.47 10.71
N HIS A 176 -3.91 -12.40 9.98
CA HIS A 176 -4.48 -13.68 9.58
C HIS A 176 -4.88 -14.53 10.79
N SER A 177 -4.00 -14.63 11.80
CA SER A 177 -4.27 -15.37 13.05
C SER A 177 -5.46 -14.85 13.86
N LYS A 178 -5.93 -13.62 13.58
CA LYS A 178 -7.15 -13.05 14.17
C LYS A 178 -8.44 -13.38 13.38
N GLY A 179 -8.35 -14.19 12.34
CA GLY A 179 -9.49 -14.56 11.49
C GLY A 179 -9.98 -13.42 10.59
N ILE A 180 -9.12 -12.42 10.32
CA ILE A 180 -9.38 -11.40 9.31
C ILE A 180 -9.01 -11.98 7.97
N LYS A 181 -9.88 -11.82 6.95
CA LYS A 181 -9.56 -12.20 5.58
C LYS A 181 -8.36 -11.39 5.09
N THR A 182 -7.32 -12.10 4.65
CA THR A 182 -6.03 -11.50 4.30
C THR A 182 -5.60 -11.77 2.87
N PHE A 183 -4.82 -10.84 2.30
CA PHE A 183 -4.07 -11.10 1.07
C PHE A 183 -2.64 -10.56 1.15
N ALA A 184 -1.74 -11.27 0.50
CA ALA A 184 -0.43 -10.72 0.17
C ALA A 184 -0.47 -10.12 -1.24
N PHE A 185 0.08 -8.92 -1.40
CA PHE A 185 0.18 -8.27 -2.71
C PHE A 185 1.64 -8.26 -3.14
N ILE A 186 2.00 -9.15 -4.09
CA ILE A 186 3.32 -9.20 -4.71
C ILE A 186 3.28 -8.28 -5.94
N GLY A 187 3.43 -6.99 -5.70
CA GLY A 187 3.33 -5.99 -6.76
C GLY A 187 3.93 -4.63 -6.36
N PRO A 188 4.73 -4.06 -7.26
CA PRO A 188 5.20 -4.66 -8.50
C PRO A 188 6.23 -5.78 -8.26
N LEU A 189 6.39 -6.68 -9.23
CA LEU A 189 7.46 -7.68 -9.17
C LEU A 189 8.82 -6.99 -9.08
N LEU A 190 9.53 -7.20 -7.98
CA LEU A 190 10.88 -6.71 -7.74
C LEU A 190 11.89 -7.87 -7.71
N PRO A 191 13.20 -7.61 -7.92
CA PRO A 191 14.23 -8.65 -7.75
C PRO A 191 14.16 -9.34 -6.40
N GLY A 192 14.39 -10.65 -6.37
CA GLY A 192 14.37 -11.49 -5.17
C GLY A 192 14.29 -12.96 -5.52
N ASN A 193 14.01 -13.80 -4.54
CA ASN A 193 13.78 -15.23 -4.69
C ASN A 193 12.28 -15.52 -4.59
N PRO A 194 11.58 -15.81 -5.72
CA PRO A 194 10.14 -16.03 -5.70
C PRO A 194 9.70 -17.24 -4.88
N GLU A 195 10.48 -18.33 -4.86
CA GLU A 195 10.18 -19.53 -4.09
C GLU A 195 10.21 -19.25 -2.59
N LYS A 196 11.25 -18.55 -2.13
CA LYS A 196 11.39 -18.14 -0.73
C LYS A 196 10.30 -17.14 -0.32
N LEU A 197 9.93 -16.21 -1.22
CA LEU A 197 8.84 -15.28 -0.95
C LEU A 197 7.52 -16.02 -0.73
N VAL A 198 7.19 -16.99 -1.59
CA VAL A 198 5.97 -17.80 -1.44
C VAL A 198 6.00 -18.64 -0.16
N GLU A 199 7.15 -19.28 0.15
CA GLU A 199 7.35 -20.01 1.41
C GLU A 199 7.07 -19.14 2.65
N GLN A 200 7.54 -17.90 2.64
CA GLN A 200 7.31 -16.95 3.74
C GLN A 200 5.84 -16.50 3.87
N LEU A 201 5.03 -16.63 2.81
CA LEU A 201 3.62 -16.26 2.80
C LEU A 201 2.68 -17.42 3.15
N GLU A 202 3.19 -18.65 3.13
CA GLU A 202 2.41 -19.84 3.46
C GLU A 202 1.80 -19.72 4.86
N GLU A 203 0.53 -20.10 5.01
CA GLU A 203 -0.27 -19.99 6.25
C GLU A 203 -0.44 -18.55 6.82
N LYS A 204 -0.02 -17.52 6.10
CA LYS A 204 -0.14 -16.11 6.54
C LYS A 204 -1.14 -15.29 5.73
N ALA A 205 -1.59 -15.82 4.60
CA ALA A 205 -2.55 -15.13 3.74
C ALA A 205 -3.55 -16.11 3.10
N ASP A 206 -4.80 -15.69 3.00
CA ASP A 206 -5.84 -16.47 2.32
C ASP A 206 -5.68 -16.45 0.80
N ARG A 207 -4.98 -15.43 0.27
CA ARG A 207 -4.80 -15.19 -1.16
C ARG A 207 -3.53 -14.40 -1.45
N VAL A 208 -2.97 -14.61 -2.65
CA VAL A 208 -1.85 -13.84 -3.18
C VAL A 208 -2.29 -13.15 -4.47
N TYR A 209 -2.08 -11.83 -4.56
CA TYR A 209 -2.18 -11.08 -5.81
C TYR A 209 -0.79 -10.83 -6.39
N ILE A 210 -0.65 -11.00 -7.70
CA ILE A 210 0.61 -10.81 -8.43
C ILE A 210 0.41 -9.71 -9.46
N ASP A 211 1.18 -8.62 -9.38
CA ASP A 211 1.15 -7.55 -10.37
C ASP A 211 2.56 -7.13 -10.78
N ARG A 212 2.73 -6.82 -12.09
CA ARG A 212 4.02 -6.38 -12.62
C ARG A 212 4.27 -4.89 -12.41
N MET A 213 5.44 -4.44 -12.85
CA MET A 213 5.79 -3.02 -12.89
C MET A 213 5.09 -2.31 -14.06
N ASN A 214 3.92 -1.71 -13.80
CA ASN A 214 3.08 -1.11 -14.85
C ASN A 214 3.67 0.13 -15.53
N TYR A 215 4.47 0.93 -14.83
CA TYR A 215 5.02 2.19 -15.33
C TYR A 215 6.55 2.16 -15.45
N ILE A 216 7.10 1.06 -15.97
CA ILE A 216 8.54 0.81 -16.06
C ILE A 216 9.30 1.95 -16.77
N SER A 217 8.70 2.58 -17.78
CA SER A 217 9.32 3.69 -18.52
C SER A 217 9.69 4.87 -17.61
N THR A 218 8.91 5.12 -16.56
CA THR A 218 9.10 6.26 -15.66
C THR A 218 10.22 6.04 -14.64
N ILE A 219 10.68 4.79 -14.49
CA ILE A 219 11.69 4.41 -13.50
C ILE A 219 12.90 3.67 -14.10
N ARG A 220 13.02 3.61 -15.44
CA ARG A 220 14.18 3.00 -16.11
C ARG A 220 15.51 3.59 -15.64
N GLY A 221 15.58 4.91 -15.44
CA GLY A 221 16.77 5.57 -14.91
C GLY A 221 17.16 5.11 -13.51
N PHE A 222 16.19 4.73 -12.68
CA PHE A 222 16.42 4.14 -11.36
C PHE A 222 17.06 2.75 -11.50
N TYR A 223 16.49 1.87 -12.30
CA TYR A 223 17.07 0.54 -12.58
C TYR A 223 18.49 0.62 -13.16
N TYR A 224 18.75 1.58 -14.06
CA TYR A 224 20.08 1.81 -14.61
C TYR A 224 21.08 2.24 -13.53
N ARG A 225 20.71 3.23 -12.71
CA ARG A 225 21.56 3.76 -11.63
C ARG A 225 22.00 2.67 -10.66
N TYR A 226 21.10 1.75 -10.33
CA TYR A 226 21.35 0.69 -9.36
C TYR A 226 21.77 -0.64 -9.99
N LYS A 227 22.12 -0.65 -11.29
CA LYS A 227 22.58 -1.84 -12.04
C LYS A 227 21.58 -3.00 -12.04
N LEU A 228 20.28 -2.70 -12.05
CA LEU A 228 19.17 -3.66 -12.02
C LEU A 228 18.44 -3.77 -13.36
N THR A 229 19.06 -3.35 -14.47
CA THR A 229 18.41 -3.27 -15.80
C THR A 229 17.83 -4.58 -16.29
N GLY A 230 18.42 -5.72 -15.90
CA GLY A 230 17.90 -7.06 -16.20
C GLY A 230 16.51 -7.32 -15.61
N ALA A 231 16.23 -6.74 -14.43
CA ALA A 231 14.94 -6.85 -13.76
C ALA A 231 13.87 -5.85 -14.27
N ALA A 232 14.21 -5.04 -15.26
CA ALA A 232 13.30 -4.10 -15.91
C ALA A 232 12.83 -4.58 -17.29
N THR A 233 12.77 -5.90 -17.50
CA THR A 233 12.47 -6.51 -18.81
C THR A 233 11.22 -7.39 -18.75
N GLU A 234 10.50 -7.50 -19.87
CA GLU A 234 9.36 -8.41 -19.98
C GLU A 234 9.76 -9.88 -19.72
N LYS A 235 11.00 -10.25 -20.11
CA LYS A 235 11.57 -11.56 -19.81
C LYS A 235 11.61 -11.81 -18.31
N PHE A 236 12.16 -10.87 -17.54
CA PHE A 236 12.21 -10.97 -16.08
C PHE A 236 10.81 -11.13 -15.47
N PHE A 237 9.85 -10.29 -15.86
CA PHE A 237 8.50 -10.35 -15.30
C PHE A 237 7.80 -11.67 -15.63
N SER A 238 7.99 -12.19 -16.85
CA SER A 238 7.43 -13.48 -17.27
C SER A 238 8.05 -14.65 -16.49
N GLU A 239 9.38 -14.71 -16.40
CA GLU A 239 10.09 -15.79 -15.70
C GLU A 239 9.82 -15.75 -14.18
N TYR A 240 9.86 -14.57 -13.58
CA TYR A 240 9.60 -14.39 -12.15
C TYR A 240 8.16 -14.78 -11.79
N LYS A 241 7.18 -14.32 -12.60
CA LYS A 241 5.78 -14.72 -12.46
C LYS A 241 5.61 -16.24 -12.54
N GLN A 242 6.20 -16.88 -13.55
CA GLN A 242 6.07 -18.33 -13.72
C GLN A 242 6.60 -19.09 -12.50
N ARG A 243 7.73 -18.66 -11.94
CA ARG A 243 8.29 -19.27 -10.73
C ARG A 243 7.39 -19.06 -9.51
N LEU A 244 6.82 -17.84 -9.33
CA LEU A 244 5.84 -17.58 -8.27
C LEU A 244 4.62 -18.50 -8.41
N VAL A 245 4.04 -18.58 -9.61
CA VAL A 245 2.86 -19.40 -9.88
C VAL A 245 3.14 -20.88 -9.60
N ASN A 246 4.25 -21.41 -10.11
CA ASN A 246 4.62 -22.81 -9.87
C ASN A 246 4.74 -23.13 -8.37
N GLU A 247 5.33 -22.25 -7.58
CA GLU A 247 5.49 -22.47 -6.14
C GLU A 247 4.17 -22.30 -5.38
N LEU A 248 3.30 -21.36 -5.79
CA LEU A 248 1.96 -21.20 -5.23
C LEU A 248 1.08 -22.42 -5.50
N GLU A 249 1.11 -22.96 -6.72
CA GLU A 249 0.39 -24.19 -7.10
C GLU A 249 0.89 -25.40 -6.31
N LYS A 250 2.18 -25.58 -6.19
CA LYS A 250 2.81 -26.64 -5.40
C LYS A 250 2.35 -26.61 -3.92
N ARG A 251 2.15 -25.41 -3.34
CA ARG A 251 1.69 -25.21 -1.97
C ARG A 251 0.17 -25.07 -1.87
N GLN A 252 -0.57 -25.22 -2.95
CA GLN A 252 -2.04 -25.11 -3.02
C GLN A 252 -2.57 -23.76 -2.49
N MET A 253 -1.77 -22.70 -2.61
CA MET A 253 -2.16 -21.34 -2.22
C MET A 253 -3.04 -20.70 -3.30
N ARG A 254 -4.09 -19.98 -2.88
CA ARG A 254 -4.94 -19.23 -3.79
C ARG A 254 -4.20 -17.99 -4.31
N TYR A 255 -4.23 -17.76 -5.61
CA TYR A 255 -3.61 -16.59 -6.20
C TYR A 255 -4.43 -16.01 -7.36
N GLU A 256 -4.11 -14.78 -7.73
CA GLU A 256 -4.64 -14.10 -8.91
C GLU A 256 -3.53 -13.26 -9.56
N VAL A 257 -3.38 -13.40 -10.88
CA VAL A 257 -2.44 -12.61 -11.69
C VAL A 257 -3.20 -11.47 -12.34
N LEU A 258 -2.74 -10.23 -12.12
CA LEU A 258 -3.40 -9.00 -12.56
C LEU A 258 -2.87 -8.44 -13.90
N PHE A 259 -1.97 -9.17 -14.62
CA PHE A 259 -1.36 -8.75 -15.90
C PHE A 259 -1.13 -9.91 -16.86
#